data_7879f1312e0981e199a7384b9c74ecc6
#
_entry.id   7879f1312e0981e199a7384b9c74ecc6
#
_cell.length_a   1.000
_cell.length_b   1.000
_cell.length_c   1.000
_cell.angle_alpha   90.00
_cell.angle_beta   90.00
_cell.angle_gamma   90.00
#
_symmetry.space_group_name_H-M   'P 1'
#
loop_
_entity.id
_entity.type
_entity.pdbx_description
1 polymer ?
#
loop_
_entity_poly.entity_id
_entity_poly.type
_entity_poly.pdbx_seq_one_letter_code
_entity_poly.pdbx_strand_id
1 'polypeptide(L)'
;MIHWIWAFVFIALIAVYFYRKKEQKRQSQKDSSAAENSQPEPAMPTARERFQEIQASEKGTDKSDRTADNTKKTDEKGDETAPKKTAMDLCLEFLHKYNCDVSFDEEDDSIIDFNFQGGFFRIEVWNDNVVNILYPDIYRVTLDDYDEISRIRKAINEFNSYQFGTMFYTINKETNSLRVHSRHICNFPGIGVEQSNIMLYSTLSAFFESRFRFFHFLNRVTEEEKKQK
;
A
#
# COMPACT_ATOMS: atom_id res chain seq x y z
N MET A 1 23.99 27.87 32.39
CA MET A 1 24.78 26.89 31.64
C MET A 1 23.95 25.98 30.71
N ILE A 2 22.75 25.62 31.04
CA ILE A 2 21.89 24.65 30.25
C ILE A 2 21.50 25.21 28.87
N HIS A 3 21.29 26.51 28.71
CA HIS A 3 20.84 27.09 27.41
C HIS A 3 21.90 27.00 26.30
N TRP A 4 23.18 26.98 26.64
CA TRP A 4 24.27 26.86 25.64
C TRP A 4 24.36 25.44 25.04
N ILE A 5 24.03 24.42 25.82
CA ILE A 5 24.08 23.03 25.36
C ILE A 5 23.01 22.80 24.26
N TRP A 6 21.83 23.35 24.45
CA TRP A 6 20.74 23.24 23.44
C TRP A 6 21.07 23.98 22.14
N ALA A 7 21.76 25.11 22.22
CA ALA A 7 22.19 25.84 21.04
C ALA A 7 23.20 25.01 20.20
N PHE A 8 24.16 24.34 20.85
CA PHE A 8 25.13 23.47 20.17
C PHE A 8 24.44 22.24 19.54
N VAL A 9 23.49 21.61 20.23
CA VAL A 9 22.71 20.49 19.68
C VAL A 9 21.92 20.91 18.45
N PHE A 10 21.30 22.09 18.48
CA PHE A 10 20.52 22.61 17.35
C PHE A 10 21.41 22.93 16.14
N ILE A 11 22.58 23.52 16.35
CA ILE A 11 23.56 23.79 15.28
C ILE A 11 24.07 22.47 14.67
N ALA A 12 24.36 21.46 15.51
CA ALA A 12 24.78 20.15 15.03
C ALA A 12 23.71 19.45 14.18
N LEU A 13 22.44 19.52 14.58
CA LEU A 13 21.34 18.95 13.81
C LEU A 13 21.13 19.66 12.46
N ILE A 14 21.28 20.98 12.43
CA ILE A 14 21.24 21.76 11.19
C ILE A 14 22.40 21.38 10.26
N ALA A 15 23.61 21.23 10.80
CA ALA A 15 24.78 20.82 10.02
C ALA A 15 24.61 19.42 9.41
N VAL A 16 24.08 18.45 10.17
CA VAL A 16 23.76 17.10 9.69
C VAL A 16 22.68 17.13 8.61
N TYR A 17 21.65 17.97 8.77
CA TYR A 17 20.60 18.15 7.76
C TYR A 17 21.17 18.67 6.43
N PHE A 18 22.00 19.72 6.47
CA PHE A 18 22.63 20.26 5.26
C PHE A 18 23.63 19.31 4.63
N TYR A 19 24.35 18.54 5.44
CA TYR A 19 25.28 17.51 4.95
C TYR A 19 24.52 16.42 4.17
N ARG A 20 23.45 15.87 4.73
CA ARG A 20 22.59 14.86 4.05
C ARG A 20 21.97 15.40 2.77
N LYS A 21 21.49 16.64 2.77
CA LYS A 21 20.91 17.28 1.57
C LYS A 21 21.95 17.47 0.46
N LYS A 22 23.20 17.75 0.83
CA LYS A 22 24.32 17.89 -0.13
C LYS A 22 24.74 16.54 -0.71
N GLU A 23 24.68 15.48 0.08
CA GLU A 23 24.98 14.12 -0.36
C GLU A 23 23.91 13.58 -1.31
N GLN A 24 22.63 13.79 -1.03
CA GLN A 24 21.54 13.47 -1.95
C GLN A 24 21.67 14.17 -3.31
N LYS A 25 22.03 15.46 -3.33
CA LYS A 25 22.29 16.17 -4.59
C LYS A 25 23.50 15.62 -5.36
N ARG A 26 24.55 15.17 -4.66
CA ARG A 26 25.72 14.55 -5.30
C ARG A 26 25.41 13.17 -5.86
N GLN A 27 24.55 12.40 -5.19
CA GLN A 27 24.09 11.08 -5.66
C GLN A 27 23.23 11.23 -6.91
N SER A 28 22.24 12.11 -6.90
CA SER A 28 21.39 12.44 -8.06
C SER A 28 22.20 12.95 -9.27
N GLN A 29 23.29 13.69 -9.06
CA GLN A 29 24.17 14.15 -10.14
C GLN A 29 25.08 13.05 -10.69
N LYS A 30 25.49 12.07 -9.87
CA LYS A 30 26.23 10.88 -10.32
C LYS A 30 25.35 9.93 -11.13
N ASP A 31 24.11 9.74 -10.69
CA ASP A 31 23.15 8.89 -11.39
C ASP A 31 22.77 9.50 -12.76
N SER A 32 22.67 10.83 -12.83
CA SER A 32 22.42 11.56 -14.09
C SER A 32 23.57 11.48 -15.10
N SER A 33 24.83 11.44 -14.63
CA SER A 33 26.00 11.33 -15.53
C SER A 33 26.31 9.89 -15.95
N ALA A 34 25.80 8.88 -15.22
CA ALA A 34 25.90 7.47 -15.62
C ALA A 34 24.87 7.10 -16.68
N ALA A 35 23.75 7.84 -16.74
CA ALA A 35 22.67 7.61 -17.73
C ALA A 35 23.03 8.07 -19.16
N GLU A 36 24.03 8.90 -19.33
CA GLU A 36 24.38 9.48 -20.65
C GLU A 36 25.17 8.53 -21.58
N ASN A 37 25.54 7.33 -21.10
CA ASN A 37 26.38 6.40 -21.86
C ASN A 37 25.78 4.96 -22.01
N SER A 38 24.50 4.78 -21.69
CA SER A 38 23.80 3.51 -21.91
C SER A 38 22.96 3.59 -23.18
N GLN A 39 23.15 2.63 -24.08
CA GLN A 39 22.15 2.35 -25.13
C GLN A 39 20.76 2.26 -24.46
N PRO A 40 19.70 2.80 -25.09
CA PRO A 40 18.37 2.71 -24.52
C PRO A 40 18.01 1.22 -24.33
N GLU A 41 17.96 0.76 -23.10
CA GLU A 41 17.30 -0.50 -22.76
C GLU A 41 15.87 -0.43 -23.30
N PRO A 42 15.34 -1.52 -23.88
CA PRO A 42 13.94 -1.55 -24.30
C PRO A 42 13.09 -1.19 -23.08
N ALA A 43 12.28 -0.15 -23.25
CA ALA A 43 11.43 0.34 -22.17
C ALA A 43 10.61 -0.83 -21.60
N MET A 44 10.73 -1.07 -20.30
CA MET A 44 9.91 -2.10 -19.66
C MET A 44 8.43 -1.72 -19.79
N PRO A 45 7.54 -2.69 -20.12
CA PRO A 45 6.12 -2.41 -20.27
C PRO A 45 5.55 -1.83 -18.97
N THR A 46 4.67 -0.86 -19.10
CA THR A 46 3.98 -0.22 -18.00
C THR A 46 3.10 -1.23 -17.23
N ALA A 47 2.71 -0.90 -16.00
CA ALA A 47 1.80 -1.75 -15.22
C ALA A 47 0.47 -1.99 -15.95
N ARG A 48 -0.03 -0.97 -16.65
CA ARG A 48 -1.24 -1.03 -17.47
C ARG A 48 -1.09 -2.01 -18.64
N GLU A 49 0.02 -1.95 -19.36
CA GLU A 49 0.32 -2.88 -20.48
C GLU A 49 0.44 -4.32 -19.97
N ARG A 50 1.16 -4.56 -18.88
CA ARG A 50 1.26 -5.89 -18.25
C ARG A 50 -0.10 -6.45 -17.84
N PHE A 51 -0.98 -5.63 -17.28
CA PHE A 51 -2.32 -6.06 -16.91
C PHE A 51 -3.16 -6.45 -18.13
N GLN A 52 -3.06 -5.68 -19.22
CA GLN A 52 -3.71 -6.01 -20.49
C GLN A 52 -3.18 -7.32 -21.10
N GLU A 53 -1.88 -7.58 -21.00
CA GLU A 53 -1.28 -8.85 -21.46
C GLU A 53 -1.80 -10.05 -20.65
N ILE A 54 -1.94 -9.93 -19.33
CA ILE A 54 -2.52 -10.97 -18.48
C ILE A 54 -3.96 -11.27 -18.93
N GLN A 55 -4.79 -10.24 -19.11
CA GLN A 55 -6.16 -10.40 -19.58
C GLN A 55 -6.25 -11.00 -21.00
N ALA A 56 -5.34 -10.68 -21.89
CA ALA A 56 -5.31 -11.18 -23.25
C ALA A 56 -4.92 -12.66 -23.32
N SER A 57 -3.98 -13.10 -22.47
CA SER A 57 -3.48 -14.47 -22.45
C SER A 57 -4.56 -15.50 -22.07
N GLU A 58 -5.53 -15.14 -21.24
CA GLU A 58 -6.64 -16.05 -20.87
C GLU A 58 -7.71 -16.15 -21.96
N LYS A 59 -7.95 -15.10 -22.73
CA LYS A 59 -8.94 -15.16 -23.83
C LYS A 59 -8.53 -16.11 -24.96
N GLY A 60 -7.25 -16.50 -25.03
CA GLY A 60 -6.71 -17.42 -26.03
C GLY A 60 -6.84 -18.91 -25.67
N THR A 61 -7.16 -19.29 -24.46
CA THR A 61 -7.13 -20.67 -23.96
C THR A 61 -8.50 -21.36 -23.86
N ASP A 62 -9.60 -20.70 -24.25
CA ASP A 62 -10.96 -21.26 -24.15
C ASP A 62 -11.39 -22.11 -25.37
N LYS A 63 -10.50 -22.98 -25.85
CA LYS A 63 -10.87 -24.09 -26.78
C LYS A 63 -9.88 -25.23 -26.64
N SER A 64 -10.01 -26.09 -25.65
CA SER A 64 -9.77 -27.54 -25.78
C SER A 64 -9.95 -28.26 -24.43
N ASP A 65 -10.89 -29.23 -24.47
CA ASP A 65 -10.99 -30.45 -23.71
C ASP A 65 -10.90 -30.47 -22.16
N ARG A 66 -12.09 -30.60 -21.58
CA ARG A 66 -12.29 -31.31 -20.33
C ARG A 66 -12.03 -32.79 -20.54
N THR A 67 -10.93 -33.32 -20.05
CA THR A 67 -10.84 -34.74 -19.70
C THR A 67 -10.14 -34.86 -18.34
N ALA A 68 -10.78 -35.63 -17.49
CA ALA A 68 -10.44 -35.90 -16.11
C ALA A 68 -9.14 -36.67 -15.92
N ASP A 69 -8.65 -36.57 -14.68
CA ASP A 69 -7.86 -37.57 -13.96
C ASP A 69 -6.33 -37.49 -14.09
N ASN A 70 -5.66 -37.08 -13.06
CA ASN A 70 -4.72 -37.91 -12.33
C ASN A 70 -3.91 -37.14 -11.26
N THR A 71 -4.08 -37.59 -10.04
CA THR A 71 -3.23 -37.34 -8.89
C THR A 71 -1.78 -37.64 -9.20
N LYS A 72 -0.91 -36.64 -9.25
CA LYS A 72 0.53 -36.83 -9.18
C LYS A 72 1.15 -35.79 -8.25
N LYS A 73 1.51 -36.27 -7.06
CA LYS A 73 2.50 -35.63 -6.20
C LYS A 73 3.74 -35.36 -7.03
N THR A 74 4.07 -34.12 -7.26
CA THR A 74 5.34 -33.73 -7.86
C THR A 74 6.14 -32.97 -6.81
N ASP A 75 7.25 -33.57 -6.42
CA ASP A 75 8.29 -32.96 -5.59
C ASP A 75 8.73 -31.64 -6.23
N GLU A 76 8.57 -30.55 -5.51
CA GLU A 76 9.05 -29.22 -5.90
C GLU A 76 10.60 -29.21 -5.89
N LYS A 77 11.20 -29.59 -7.02
CA LYS A 77 12.53 -29.11 -7.38
C LYS A 77 12.34 -27.72 -7.93
N GLY A 78 12.79 -26.71 -7.15
CA GLY A 78 12.77 -25.32 -7.56
C GLY A 78 13.41 -25.14 -8.94
N ASP A 79 12.62 -24.67 -9.90
CA ASP A 79 13.10 -24.22 -11.20
C ASP A 79 13.75 -22.84 -11.00
N GLU A 80 15.06 -22.80 -10.87
CA GLU A 80 15.88 -21.59 -10.64
C GLU A 80 15.92 -20.65 -11.86
N THR A 81 15.19 -20.92 -12.93
CA THR A 81 15.30 -20.20 -14.22
C THR A 81 14.12 -19.27 -14.54
N ALA A 82 13.03 -19.29 -13.77
CA ALA A 82 11.93 -18.36 -14.00
C ALA A 82 12.28 -16.94 -13.50
N PRO A 83 12.06 -15.87 -14.30
CA PRO A 83 12.31 -14.51 -13.84
C PRO A 83 11.50 -14.22 -12.57
N LYS A 84 12.17 -13.67 -11.56
CA LYS A 84 11.56 -13.34 -10.28
C LYS A 84 10.51 -12.25 -10.50
N LYS A 85 9.25 -12.55 -10.17
CA LYS A 85 8.15 -11.58 -10.27
C LYS A 85 8.33 -10.44 -9.29
N THR A 86 8.05 -9.24 -9.74
CA THR A 86 8.03 -8.04 -8.89
C THR A 86 6.76 -7.98 -8.04
N ALA A 87 6.73 -7.13 -7.02
CA ALA A 87 5.53 -6.89 -6.22
C ALA A 87 4.36 -6.38 -7.09
N MET A 88 4.66 -5.59 -8.11
CA MET A 88 3.67 -5.15 -9.10
C MET A 88 3.06 -6.34 -9.83
N ASP A 89 3.88 -7.24 -10.39
CA ASP A 89 3.39 -8.41 -11.13
C ASP A 89 2.49 -9.29 -10.25
N LEU A 90 2.87 -9.50 -8.99
CA LEU A 90 2.10 -10.27 -8.03
C LEU A 90 0.75 -9.62 -7.70
N CYS A 91 0.72 -8.28 -7.57
CA CYS A 91 -0.53 -7.54 -7.37
C CYS A 91 -1.44 -7.63 -8.61
N LEU A 92 -0.90 -7.44 -9.82
CA LEU A 92 -1.67 -7.51 -11.06
C LEU A 92 -2.28 -8.90 -11.28
N GLU A 93 -1.54 -9.96 -11.00
CA GLU A 93 -2.05 -11.34 -11.07
C GLU A 93 -3.17 -11.59 -10.06
N PHE A 94 -3.03 -11.06 -8.83
CA PHE A 94 -4.09 -11.13 -7.84
C PHE A 94 -5.36 -10.42 -8.31
N LEU A 95 -5.23 -9.16 -8.75
CA LEU A 95 -6.37 -8.35 -9.21
C LEU A 95 -7.09 -9.02 -10.39
N HIS A 96 -6.34 -9.59 -11.32
CA HIS A 96 -6.88 -10.34 -12.43
C HIS A 96 -7.61 -11.62 -11.97
N LYS A 97 -6.97 -12.44 -11.12
CA LYS A 97 -7.53 -13.69 -10.59
C LYS A 97 -8.88 -13.48 -9.90
N TYR A 98 -9.05 -12.35 -9.22
CA TYR A 98 -10.30 -12.04 -8.50
C TYR A 98 -11.24 -11.14 -9.29
N ASN A 99 -10.99 -10.93 -10.59
CA ASN A 99 -11.80 -10.09 -11.49
C ASN A 99 -12.09 -8.70 -10.87
N CYS A 100 -11.08 -8.09 -10.27
CA CYS A 100 -11.22 -6.76 -9.69
C CYS A 100 -11.40 -5.71 -10.82
N ASP A 101 -12.29 -4.75 -10.58
CA ASP A 101 -12.41 -3.56 -11.41
C ASP A 101 -11.24 -2.63 -11.06
N VAL A 102 -10.34 -2.41 -12.02
CA VAL A 102 -9.02 -1.79 -11.84
C VAL A 102 -8.93 -0.48 -12.61
N SER A 103 -8.43 0.55 -11.96
CA SER A 103 -8.09 1.85 -12.56
C SER A 103 -6.66 2.21 -12.19
N PHE A 104 -5.85 2.58 -13.17
CA PHE A 104 -4.49 3.08 -12.96
C PHE A 104 -4.51 4.60 -12.85
N ASP A 105 -3.66 5.15 -12.01
CA ASP A 105 -3.44 6.61 -11.97
C ASP A 105 -2.91 7.10 -13.33
N GLU A 106 -3.26 8.32 -13.71
CA GLU A 106 -2.89 8.87 -15.02
C GLU A 106 -1.42 9.31 -15.07
N GLU A 107 -0.86 9.69 -13.93
CA GLU A 107 0.49 10.24 -13.82
C GLU A 107 1.50 9.22 -13.27
N ASP A 108 1.03 8.20 -12.53
CA ASP A 108 1.88 7.23 -11.84
C ASP A 108 1.32 5.80 -11.94
N ASP A 109 1.87 5.00 -12.86
CA ASP A 109 1.50 3.60 -13.06
C ASP A 109 1.81 2.69 -11.84
N SER A 110 2.52 3.19 -10.83
CA SER A 110 2.74 2.48 -9.57
C SER A 110 1.53 2.54 -8.62
N ILE A 111 0.52 3.35 -8.96
CA ILE A 111 -0.71 3.54 -8.19
C ILE A 111 -1.87 2.87 -8.91
N ILE A 112 -2.54 1.95 -8.19
CA ILE A 112 -3.66 1.17 -8.71
C ILE A 112 -4.85 1.32 -7.77
N ASP A 113 -5.95 1.85 -8.27
CA ASP A 113 -7.24 1.86 -7.59
C ASP A 113 -8.09 0.68 -8.03
N PHE A 114 -8.79 0.02 -7.11
CA PHE A 114 -9.58 -1.16 -7.44
C PHE A 114 -10.72 -1.40 -6.44
N ASN A 115 -11.71 -2.17 -6.86
CA ASN A 115 -12.78 -2.65 -6.01
C ASN A 115 -12.60 -4.13 -5.67
N PHE A 116 -12.75 -4.47 -4.38
CA PHE A 116 -12.69 -5.84 -3.90
C PHE A 116 -13.78 -6.06 -2.83
N GLN A 117 -14.69 -7.03 -3.07
CA GLN A 117 -15.79 -7.37 -2.16
C GLN A 117 -16.62 -6.16 -1.68
N GLY A 118 -16.83 -5.18 -2.56
CA GLY A 118 -17.59 -3.97 -2.26
C GLY A 118 -16.82 -2.89 -1.50
N GLY A 119 -15.54 -3.10 -1.19
CA GLY A 119 -14.62 -2.07 -0.69
C GLY A 119 -13.82 -1.46 -1.83
N PHE A 120 -13.53 -0.17 -1.73
CA PHE A 120 -12.60 0.53 -2.62
C PHE A 120 -11.22 0.56 -1.97
N PHE A 121 -10.19 0.20 -2.73
CA PHE A 121 -8.81 0.12 -2.26
C PHE A 121 -7.85 0.78 -3.24
N ARG A 122 -6.68 1.17 -2.72
CA ARG A 122 -5.54 1.65 -3.50
C ARG A 122 -4.31 0.84 -3.16
N ILE A 123 -3.58 0.41 -4.18
CA ILE A 123 -2.22 -0.12 -4.05
C ILE A 123 -1.25 0.94 -4.54
N GLU A 124 -0.19 1.19 -3.78
CA GLU A 124 0.96 2.00 -4.15
C GLU A 124 2.20 1.10 -4.12
N VAL A 125 2.82 0.86 -5.25
CA VAL A 125 4.02 0.04 -5.33
C VAL A 125 5.25 0.91 -5.08
N TRP A 126 5.91 0.70 -3.95
CA TRP A 126 7.06 1.52 -3.57
C TRP A 126 8.38 1.03 -4.17
N ASN A 127 8.50 -0.29 -4.39
CA ASN A 127 9.62 -0.93 -5.06
C ASN A 127 9.27 -2.38 -5.45
N ASP A 128 10.20 -3.12 -6.03
CA ASP A 128 10.02 -4.50 -6.52
C ASP A 128 9.50 -5.49 -5.49
N ASN A 129 9.59 -5.19 -4.20
CA ASN A 129 9.21 -6.10 -3.13
C ASN A 129 8.18 -5.54 -2.15
N VAL A 130 7.86 -4.24 -2.21
CA VAL A 130 7.05 -3.57 -1.18
C VAL A 130 5.90 -2.82 -1.79
N VAL A 131 4.71 -3.08 -1.28
CA VAL A 131 3.50 -2.34 -1.61
C VAL A 131 2.85 -1.79 -0.35
N ASN A 132 2.28 -0.59 -0.47
CA ASN A 132 1.37 -0.01 0.50
C ASN A 132 -0.06 -0.22 0.00
N ILE A 133 -0.89 -0.89 0.79
CA ILE A 133 -2.31 -1.06 0.50
C ILE A 133 -3.08 -0.10 1.40
N LEU A 134 -3.92 0.72 0.79
CA LEU A 134 -4.73 1.72 1.44
C LEU A 134 -6.21 1.36 1.31
N TYR A 135 -6.94 1.44 2.42
CA TYR A 135 -8.40 1.45 2.46
C TYR A 135 -8.84 2.88 2.82
N PRO A 136 -9.19 3.70 1.82
CA PRO A 136 -9.48 5.11 2.03
C PRO A 136 -10.90 5.35 2.55
N ASP A 137 -11.13 6.53 3.09
CA ASP A 137 -12.46 7.07 3.44
C ASP A 137 -13.35 6.16 4.29
N ILE A 138 -12.76 5.45 5.28
CA ILE A 138 -13.50 4.59 6.22
C ILE A 138 -14.55 5.41 6.98
N TYR A 139 -14.20 6.64 7.35
CA TYR A 139 -15.06 7.59 8.03
C TYR A 139 -14.71 9.03 7.64
N ARG A 140 -15.71 9.91 7.67
CA ARG A 140 -15.55 11.33 7.36
C ARG A 140 -16.34 12.18 8.33
N VAL A 141 -15.75 13.30 8.75
CA VAL A 141 -16.38 14.30 9.60
C VAL A 141 -15.98 15.71 9.14
N THR A 142 -16.82 16.72 9.40
CA THR A 142 -16.49 18.13 9.14
C THR A 142 -15.48 18.62 10.18
N LEU A 143 -14.61 19.57 9.77
CA LEU A 143 -13.61 20.15 10.68
C LEU A 143 -14.21 21.01 11.80
N ASP A 144 -15.48 21.36 11.69
CA ASP A 144 -16.20 22.14 12.71
C ASP A 144 -16.68 21.29 13.88
N ASP A 145 -16.74 19.95 13.73
CA ASP A 145 -17.12 19.02 14.81
C ASP A 145 -15.89 18.61 15.64
N TYR A 146 -15.45 19.52 16.51
CA TYR A 146 -14.27 19.30 17.36
C TYR A 146 -14.43 18.13 18.33
N ASP A 147 -15.64 17.87 18.81
CA ASP A 147 -15.93 16.77 19.74
C ASP A 147 -15.75 15.43 19.01
N GLU A 148 -16.30 15.31 17.80
CA GLU A 148 -16.16 14.09 17.01
C GLU A 148 -14.71 13.86 16.55
N ILE A 149 -14.00 14.94 16.16
CA ILE A 149 -12.57 14.86 15.84
C ILE A 149 -11.75 14.34 17.02
N SER A 150 -12.06 14.82 18.24
CA SER A 150 -11.40 14.34 19.46
C SER A 150 -11.63 12.85 19.69
N ARG A 151 -12.88 12.38 19.52
CA ARG A 151 -13.26 10.96 19.62
C ARG A 151 -12.56 10.10 18.57
N ILE A 152 -12.53 10.54 17.32
CA ILE A 152 -11.81 9.86 16.23
C ILE A 152 -10.34 9.67 16.59
N ARG A 153 -9.66 10.72 17.09
CA ARG A 153 -8.24 10.63 17.47
C ARG A 153 -8.00 9.62 18.58
N LYS A 154 -8.87 9.58 19.59
CA LYS A 154 -8.81 8.59 20.67
C LYS A 154 -9.01 7.17 20.12
N ALA A 155 -10.02 6.98 19.25
CA ALA A 155 -10.32 5.68 18.63
C ALA A 155 -9.17 5.19 17.75
N ILE A 156 -8.53 6.07 16.95
CA ILE A 156 -7.36 5.74 16.13
C ILE A 156 -6.17 5.33 17.00
N ASN A 157 -5.88 6.10 18.06
CA ASN A 157 -4.78 5.77 18.97
C ASN A 157 -4.98 4.41 19.62
N GLU A 158 -6.20 4.11 20.02
CA GLU A 158 -6.53 2.82 20.59
C GLU A 158 -6.42 1.69 19.57
N PHE A 159 -6.99 1.87 18.38
CA PHE A 159 -6.85 0.91 17.27
C PHE A 159 -5.38 0.58 17.03
N ASN A 160 -4.52 1.59 16.86
CA ASN A 160 -3.11 1.42 16.55
C ASN A 160 -2.30 0.73 17.68
N SER A 161 -2.83 0.68 18.91
CA SER A 161 -2.22 -0.08 20.00
C SER A 161 -2.35 -1.59 19.86
N TYR A 162 -3.27 -2.08 19.02
CA TYR A 162 -3.53 -3.51 18.80
C TYR A 162 -2.86 -4.12 17.55
N GLN A 163 -2.06 -3.35 16.79
CA GLN A 163 -1.14 -3.81 15.74
C GLN A 163 -1.75 -4.44 14.47
N PHE A 164 -3.00 -4.20 14.13
CA PHE A 164 -3.60 -4.68 12.87
C PHE A 164 -3.64 -3.59 11.79
N GLY A 165 -2.50 -3.36 11.12
CA GLY A 165 -2.36 -2.26 10.17
C GLY A 165 -2.21 -0.91 10.88
N THR A 166 -2.17 0.16 10.11
CA THR A 166 -2.09 1.53 10.64
C THR A 166 -3.33 2.30 10.23
N MET A 167 -4.07 2.79 11.21
CA MET A 167 -5.15 3.74 10.97
C MET A 167 -4.65 5.16 11.15
N PHE A 168 -5.04 6.05 10.25
CA PHE A 168 -4.64 7.45 10.27
C PHE A 168 -5.74 8.32 9.67
N TYR A 169 -5.58 9.63 9.80
CA TYR A 169 -6.51 10.59 9.18
C TYR A 169 -5.77 11.60 8.32
N THR A 170 -6.48 12.12 7.34
CA THR A 170 -6.06 13.28 6.53
C THR A 170 -7.04 14.42 6.71
N ILE A 171 -6.55 15.65 6.55
CA ILE A 171 -7.36 16.86 6.60
C ILE A 171 -7.40 17.47 5.20
N ASN A 172 -8.60 17.62 4.65
CA ASN A 172 -8.83 18.34 3.43
C ASN A 172 -9.52 19.68 3.77
N LYS A 173 -8.76 20.77 3.62
CA LYS A 173 -9.25 22.13 3.93
C LYS A 173 -10.26 22.65 2.89
N GLU A 174 -10.15 22.22 1.63
CA GLU A 174 -11.04 22.62 0.56
C GLU A 174 -12.45 22.08 0.77
N THR A 175 -12.55 20.84 1.22
CA THR A 175 -13.83 20.18 1.52
C THR A 175 -14.23 20.29 2.99
N ASN A 176 -13.49 21.06 3.80
CA ASN A 176 -13.68 21.22 5.25
C ASN A 176 -13.90 19.88 5.95
N SER A 177 -13.07 18.88 5.66
CA SER A 177 -13.28 17.51 6.17
C SER A 177 -12.01 16.85 6.69
N LEU A 178 -12.18 16.06 7.75
CA LEU A 178 -11.25 15.04 8.19
C LEU A 178 -11.74 13.69 7.66
N ARG A 179 -10.82 12.91 7.08
CA ARG A 179 -11.09 11.57 6.54
C ARG A 179 -10.20 10.55 7.23
N VAL A 180 -10.78 9.44 7.64
CA VAL A 180 -10.07 8.33 8.27
C VAL A 180 -9.76 7.26 7.23
N HIS A 181 -8.55 6.74 7.27
CA HIS A 181 -8.03 5.73 6.35
C HIS A 181 -7.35 4.62 7.15
N SER A 182 -7.25 3.44 6.55
CA SER A 182 -6.38 2.37 7.06
C SER A 182 -5.36 1.98 5.99
N ARG A 183 -4.14 1.63 6.41
CA ARG A 183 -3.09 1.16 5.50
C ARG A 183 -2.39 -0.07 6.06
N HIS A 184 -1.86 -0.89 5.15
CA HIS A 184 -1.00 -2.00 5.48
C HIS A 184 0.16 -2.07 4.47
N ILE A 185 1.37 -2.26 4.97
CA ILE A 185 2.56 -2.42 4.12
C ILE A 185 2.84 -3.91 3.99
N CYS A 186 2.77 -4.41 2.75
CA CYS A 186 3.10 -5.78 2.40
C CYS A 186 4.52 -5.85 1.83
N ASN A 187 5.26 -6.87 2.23
CA ASN A 187 6.60 -7.15 1.71
C ASN A 187 6.61 -8.53 1.04
N PHE A 188 7.08 -8.61 -0.21
CA PHE A 188 7.08 -9.80 -1.06
C PHE A 188 8.51 -10.36 -1.34
N PRO A 189 9.41 -10.52 -0.37
CA PRO A 189 10.77 -10.96 -0.64
C PRO A 189 10.79 -12.42 -1.08
N GLY A 190 10.78 -12.66 -2.40
CA GLY A 190 10.96 -13.99 -2.96
C GLY A 190 9.83 -14.98 -2.71
N ILE A 191 8.62 -14.50 -2.39
CA ILE A 191 7.45 -15.38 -2.26
C ILE A 191 6.85 -15.69 -3.63
N GLY A 192 6.27 -16.90 -3.75
CA GLY A 192 5.58 -17.32 -4.98
C GLY A 192 4.20 -16.69 -5.13
N VAL A 193 3.62 -16.84 -6.32
CA VAL A 193 2.30 -16.28 -6.68
C VAL A 193 1.19 -16.74 -5.72
N GLU A 194 1.19 -18.01 -5.35
CA GLU A 194 0.15 -18.56 -4.47
C GLU A 194 0.21 -17.93 -3.07
N GLN A 195 1.40 -17.84 -2.48
CA GLN A 195 1.58 -17.21 -1.17
C GLN A 195 1.25 -15.72 -1.21
N SER A 196 1.63 -15.01 -2.29
CA SER A 196 1.27 -13.61 -2.45
C SER A 196 -0.25 -13.40 -2.54
N ASN A 197 -0.95 -14.28 -3.27
CA ASN A 197 -2.41 -14.25 -3.36
C ASN A 197 -3.07 -14.47 -2.00
N ILE A 198 -2.60 -15.44 -1.21
CA ILE A 198 -3.11 -15.69 0.15
C ILE A 198 -2.86 -14.47 1.04
N MET A 199 -1.67 -13.87 0.96
CA MET A 199 -1.31 -12.69 1.76
C MET A 199 -2.16 -11.48 1.38
N LEU A 200 -2.31 -11.18 0.09
CA LEU A 200 -3.14 -10.07 -0.40
C LEU A 200 -4.61 -10.26 -0.01
N TYR A 201 -5.16 -11.47 -0.21
CA TYR A 201 -6.54 -11.77 0.17
C TYR A 201 -6.77 -11.59 1.68
N SER A 202 -5.88 -12.12 2.51
CA SER A 202 -5.99 -11.98 3.96
C SER A 202 -5.83 -10.54 4.43
N THR A 203 -4.94 -9.77 3.79
CA THR A 203 -4.75 -8.34 4.08
C THR A 203 -6.00 -7.54 3.73
N LEU A 204 -6.57 -7.74 2.54
CA LEU A 204 -7.80 -7.05 2.12
C LEU A 204 -8.99 -7.42 3.02
N SER A 205 -9.10 -8.69 3.40
CA SER A 205 -10.13 -9.15 4.35
C SER A 205 -9.96 -8.50 5.73
N ALA A 206 -8.72 -8.34 6.19
CA ALA A 206 -8.42 -7.69 7.48
C ALA A 206 -8.80 -6.20 7.51
N PHE A 207 -8.86 -5.52 6.36
CA PHE A 207 -9.34 -4.13 6.32
C PHE A 207 -10.83 -4.00 6.67
N PHE A 208 -11.67 -4.95 6.30
CA PHE A 208 -13.08 -4.95 6.70
C PHE A 208 -13.21 -5.14 8.22
N GLU A 209 -12.41 -6.03 8.81
CA GLU A 209 -12.30 -6.18 10.26
C GLU A 209 -11.78 -4.89 10.93
N SER A 210 -10.79 -4.24 10.35
CA SER A 210 -10.24 -2.97 10.84
C SER A 210 -11.30 -1.87 10.86
N ARG A 211 -12.13 -1.78 9.82
CA ARG A 211 -13.27 -0.86 9.78
C ARG A 211 -14.25 -1.13 10.93
N PHE A 212 -14.65 -2.38 11.12
CA PHE A 212 -15.56 -2.77 12.19
C PHE A 212 -14.99 -2.42 13.57
N ARG A 213 -13.73 -2.73 13.83
CA ARG A 213 -13.05 -2.41 15.11
C ARG A 213 -12.95 -0.92 15.35
N PHE A 214 -12.65 -0.13 14.32
CA PHE A 214 -12.62 1.32 14.47
C PHE A 214 -13.96 1.87 14.97
N PHE A 215 -15.07 1.45 14.36
CA PHE A 215 -16.39 1.89 14.81
C PHE A 215 -16.72 1.39 16.22
N HIS A 216 -16.26 0.20 16.60
CA HIS A 216 -16.41 -0.29 17.97
C HIS A 216 -15.68 0.63 18.96
N PHE A 217 -14.43 1.01 18.70
CA PHE A 217 -13.68 1.94 19.54
C PHE A 217 -14.31 3.34 19.58
N LEU A 218 -14.73 3.86 18.44
CA LEU A 218 -15.38 5.16 18.36
C LEU A 218 -16.67 5.21 19.19
N ASN A 219 -17.50 4.19 19.09
CA ASN A 219 -18.71 4.06 19.88
C ASN A 219 -18.40 3.95 21.40
N ARG A 220 -17.39 3.18 21.78
CA ARG A 220 -16.97 3.07 23.18
C ARG A 220 -16.52 4.41 23.76
N VAL A 221 -15.66 5.16 23.04
CA VAL A 221 -15.23 6.49 23.45
C VAL A 221 -16.43 7.43 23.63
N THR A 222 -17.40 7.35 22.72
CA THR A 222 -18.63 8.16 22.79
C THR A 222 -19.46 7.84 24.03
N GLU A 223 -19.61 6.56 24.38
CA GLU A 223 -20.36 6.14 25.56
C GLU A 223 -19.65 6.51 26.89
N GLU A 224 -18.33 6.43 26.90
CA GLU A 224 -17.53 6.86 28.06
C GLU A 224 -17.67 8.38 28.32
N GLU A 225 -17.68 9.21 27.29
CA GLU A 225 -17.88 10.66 27.42
C GLU A 225 -19.31 11.02 27.90
N LYS A 226 -20.33 10.27 27.48
CA LYS A 226 -21.70 10.45 27.98
C LYS A 226 -21.85 10.17 29.49
N LYS A 227 -21.07 9.22 30.03
CA LYS A 227 -21.12 8.87 31.45
C LYS A 227 -20.39 9.89 32.33
N GLN A 228 -19.54 10.74 31.73
CA GLN A 228 -18.78 11.76 32.45
C GLN A 228 -19.49 13.14 32.51
N LYS A 229 -20.54 13.32 31.73
CA LYS A 229 -21.44 14.50 31.72
C LYS A 229 -22.63 14.27 32.66
#